data_2ce042c58fa4832da69b440b1d934b3d
#
_entry.id   2ce042c58fa4832da69b440b1d934b3d
#
_cell.length_a   1.000
_cell.length_b   1.000
_cell.length_c   1.000
_cell.angle_alpha   90.00
_cell.angle_beta   90.00
_cell.angle_gamma   90.00
#
_symmetry.space_group_name_H-M   'P 1'
#
loop_
_entity.id
_entity.type
_entity.pdbx_description
1 polymer ?
#
loop_
_entity_poly.entity_id
_entity_poly.type
_entity_poly.pdbx_seq_one_letter_code
_entity_poly.pdbx_strand_id
1 'polypeptide(L)'
;STGWVDPFTHFCDPGYEHRETLATGAAAAQAGGFTTVFVVPNTQPVIDNKSQVNYIVQQNHQLPIHVLPIGALSKKIEGKDLAEMIDMHQSGAVASSDGLYPVQSTLLFLKALQYVKTFDGVVIQMPIDKSLGSLGLMNEGITSTQLGLPGIPAIAEELMIARDIELLKYTNSKLHITGVSTAKGIALIEAGKKAGLALTCSVTPYHLYFNETDLNTYDTLLKVYPPLRTKADQAALLAAVENGVVDCISSHHQPQDWDGKTIEFEYAKAGIASIETSYATINQLLPQLNDEKIANLFSNNARQIFNLPSKSIQEGQSVELTFFNRQEVITKSKSYSKSKSANSPFWDKALKGKVIGTFSKGHLHLNTEA
;
A
#
# COMPACT_ATOMS: atom_id res chain seq x y z
N SER A 1 12.87 -16.60 0.14
CA SER A 1 11.47 -16.51 -0.29
C SER A 1 11.38 -16.25 -1.77
N THR A 2 10.25 -16.58 -2.40
CA THR A 2 9.89 -15.98 -3.71
C THR A 2 9.87 -14.46 -3.59
N GLY A 3 10.17 -13.77 -4.69
CA GLY A 3 10.30 -12.31 -4.71
C GLY A 3 9.05 -11.59 -4.21
N TRP A 4 9.23 -10.61 -3.36
CA TRP A 4 8.13 -9.90 -2.70
C TRP A 4 7.39 -8.95 -3.62
N VAL A 5 6.10 -8.74 -3.33
CA VAL A 5 5.16 -7.89 -4.08
C VAL A 5 4.58 -6.85 -3.14
N ASP A 6 4.69 -5.57 -3.50
CA ASP A 6 3.97 -4.50 -2.81
C ASP A 6 2.80 -4.02 -3.68
N PRO A 7 1.55 -4.26 -3.27
CA PRO A 7 0.39 -3.99 -4.12
C PRO A 7 -0.06 -2.52 -4.14
N PHE A 8 0.60 -1.59 -3.43
CA PHE A 8 0.16 -0.19 -3.40
C PHE A 8 1.29 0.78 -3.02
N THR A 9 1.88 1.43 -4.02
CA THR A 9 2.99 2.39 -3.85
C THR A 9 2.77 3.64 -4.72
N HIS A 10 3.33 4.78 -4.32
CA HIS A 10 3.29 6.00 -5.10
C HIS A 10 4.70 6.45 -5.46
N PHE A 11 5.11 6.24 -6.71
CA PHE A 11 6.44 6.66 -7.19
C PHE A 11 6.46 8.05 -7.84
N CYS A 12 5.34 8.77 -7.80
CA CYS A 12 5.26 10.18 -8.16
C CYS A 12 5.60 10.53 -9.62
N ASP A 13 5.90 9.55 -10.45
CA ASP A 13 6.35 9.70 -11.85
C ASP A 13 5.32 9.02 -12.77
N PRO A 14 4.79 9.75 -13.73
CA PRO A 14 5.13 11.13 -14.16
C PRO A 14 4.50 12.24 -13.32
N GLY A 15 5.15 13.41 -13.34
CA GLY A 15 4.59 14.71 -12.96
C GLY A 15 4.95 15.24 -11.58
N TYR A 16 5.49 14.38 -10.69
CA TYR A 16 5.93 14.76 -9.34
C TYR A 16 7.32 14.22 -9.03
N GLU A 17 8.20 14.18 -10.04
CA GLU A 17 9.55 13.59 -9.98
C GLU A 17 10.47 14.30 -9.00
N HIS A 18 10.10 15.49 -8.53
CA HIS A 18 10.79 16.18 -7.46
C HIS A 18 10.69 15.41 -6.12
N ARG A 19 9.61 14.66 -5.90
CA ARG A 19 9.41 13.81 -4.70
C ARG A 19 10.00 12.41 -4.86
N GLU A 20 9.75 11.76 -6.00
CA GLU A 20 10.23 10.41 -6.31
C GLU A 20 10.20 10.20 -7.83
N THR A 21 11.05 9.30 -8.35
CA THR A 21 11.00 8.85 -9.74
C THR A 21 10.77 7.34 -9.79
N LEU A 22 10.38 6.82 -10.94
CA LEU A 22 10.29 5.36 -11.13
C LEU A 22 11.62 4.66 -10.81
N ALA A 23 12.75 5.28 -11.15
CA ALA A 23 14.08 4.72 -10.91
C ALA A 23 14.43 4.70 -9.40
N THR A 24 14.24 5.82 -8.69
CA THR A 24 14.57 5.90 -7.26
C THR A 24 13.60 5.10 -6.41
N GLY A 25 12.30 5.11 -6.74
CA GLY A 25 11.29 4.27 -6.09
C GLY A 25 11.54 2.77 -6.32
N ALA A 26 11.93 2.37 -7.53
CA ALA A 26 12.31 0.99 -7.80
C ALA A 26 13.57 0.55 -7.04
N ALA A 27 14.57 1.44 -6.89
CA ALA A 27 15.76 1.17 -6.09
C ALA A 27 15.43 1.05 -4.59
N ALA A 28 14.54 1.90 -4.06
CA ALA A 28 14.04 1.82 -2.69
C ALA A 28 13.26 0.52 -2.44
N ALA A 29 12.40 0.14 -3.38
CA ALA A 29 11.65 -1.11 -3.30
C ALA A 29 12.59 -2.33 -3.33
N GLN A 30 13.59 -2.33 -4.20
CA GLN A 30 14.60 -3.38 -4.26
C GLN A 30 15.39 -3.50 -2.95
N ALA A 31 15.80 -2.36 -2.37
CA ALA A 31 16.47 -2.33 -1.06
C ALA A 31 15.54 -2.79 0.08
N GLY A 32 14.22 -2.63 -0.07
CA GLY A 32 13.19 -3.15 0.83
C GLY A 32 12.87 -4.64 0.62
N GLY A 33 13.46 -5.29 -0.41
CA GLY A 33 13.26 -6.71 -0.69
C GLY A 33 12.17 -7.01 -1.74
N PHE A 34 11.54 -5.99 -2.32
CA PHE A 34 10.50 -6.17 -3.31
C PHE A 34 11.09 -6.38 -4.71
N THR A 35 10.57 -7.36 -5.43
CA THR A 35 10.88 -7.62 -6.83
C THR A 35 9.77 -7.15 -7.76
N THR A 36 8.60 -6.87 -7.20
CA THR A 36 7.44 -6.36 -7.93
C THR A 36 6.70 -5.33 -7.06
N VAL A 37 6.31 -4.22 -7.66
CA VAL A 37 5.49 -3.19 -7.00
C VAL A 37 4.39 -2.70 -7.92
N PHE A 38 3.26 -2.29 -7.34
CA PHE A 38 2.18 -1.64 -8.08
C PHE A 38 2.19 -0.15 -7.79
N VAL A 39 2.20 0.66 -8.86
CA VAL A 39 2.18 2.12 -8.74
C VAL A 39 0.77 2.67 -8.95
N VAL A 40 0.32 3.52 -8.02
CA VAL A 40 -1.00 4.13 -8.05
C VAL A 40 -1.16 5.15 -9.17
N PRO A 41 -2.40 5.39 -9.67
CA PRO A 41 -2.65 6.27 -10.82
C PRO A 41 -2.55 7.76 -10.51
N ASN A 42 -2.24 8.16 -9.28
CA ASN A 42 -2.24 9.55 -8.80
C ASN A 42 -1.03 10.36 -9.28
N THR A 43 -0.81 10.38 -10.57
CA THR A 43 0.28 11.05 -11.29
C THR A 43 -0.22 12.22 -12.13
N GLN A 44 0.66 12.95 -12.80
CA GLN A 44 0.32 14.03 -13.72
C GLN A 44 1.09 13.88 -15.03
N PRO A 45 0.44 13.42 -16.12
CA PRO A 45 -0.99 13.07 -16.19
C PRO A 45 -1.36 11.84 -15.38
N VAL A 46 -2.65 11.71 -15.01
CA VAL A 46 -3.21 10.55 -14.32
C VAL A 46 -3.12 9.30 -15.22
N ILE A 47 -2.88 8.13 -14.63
CA ILE A 47 -2.88 6.85 -15.35
C ILE A 47 -4.35 6.39 -15.55
N ASP A 48 -5.10 7.08 -16.42
CA ASP A 48 -6.53 6.82 -16.68
C ASP A 48 -6.82 6.32 -18.11
N ASN A 49 -5.79 6.04 -18.87
CA ASN A 49 -5.90 5.54 -20.24
C ASN A 49 -4.69 4.67 -20.62
N LYS A 50 -4.82 3.90 -21.70
CA LYS A 50 -3.78 2.97 -22.19
C LYS A 50 -2.43 3.61 -22.47
N SER A 51 -2.40 4.88 -22.89
CA SER A 51 -1.13 5.55 -23.23
C SER A 51 -0.28 5.78 -21.98
N GLN A 52 -0.94 6.15 -20.86
CA GLN A 52 -0.26 6.32 -19.58
C GLN A 52 0.18 4.97 -18.98
N VAL A 53 -0.63 3.92 -19.13
CA VAL A 53 -0.24 2.55 -18.75
C VAL A 53 1.00 2.12 -19.53
N ASN A 54 1.01 2.31 -20.87
CA ASN A 54 2.13 1.96 -21.72
C ASN A 54 3.40 2.72 -21.34
N TYR A 55 3.31 3.96 -20.90
CA TYR A 55 4.48 4.72 -20.40
C TYR A 55 5.18 3.96 -19.27
N ILE A 56 4.45 3.55 -18.24
CA ILE A 56 5.02 2.79 -17.10
C ILE A 56 5.57 1.43 -17.58
N VAL A 57 4.82 0.71 -18.41
CA VAL A 57 5.23 -0.60 -18.93
C VAL A 57 6.52 -0.51 -19.75
N GLN A 58 6.70 0.53 -20.55
CA GLN A 58 7.93 0.74 -21.32
C GLN A 58 9.12 1.08 -20.41
N GLN A 59 8.94 1.96 -19.43
CA GLN A 59 10.00 2.28 -18.46
C GLN A 59 10.42 1.06 -17.64
N ASN A 60 9.52 0.13 -17.38
CA ASN A 60 9.79 -1.08 -16.61
C ASN A 60 10.96 -1.92 -17.16
N HIS A 61 11.27 -1.86 -18.47
CA HIS A 61 12.40 -2.59 -19.05
C HIS A 61 13.77 -2.12 -18.51
N GLN A 62 13.88 -0.88 -18.08
CA GLN A 62 15.12 -0.28 -17.58
C GLN A 62 15.25 -0.35 -16.05
N LEU A 63 14.18 -0.73 -15.35
CA LEU A 63 14.14 -0.75 -13.89
C LEU A 63 14.65 -2.09 -13.33
N PRO A 64 15.26 -2.09 -12.14
CA PRO A 64 15.84 -3.30 -11.55
C PRO A 64 14.80 -4.34 -11.07
N ILE A 65 13.55 -3.90 -10.89
CA ILE A 65 12.41 -4.72 -10.45
C ILE A 65 11.22 -4.52 -11.39
N HIS A 66 10.15 -5.30 -11.20
CA HIS A 66 8.91 -5.11 -11.94
C HIS A 66 8.08 -3.98 -11.31
N VAL A 67 7.88 -2.90 -12.05
CA VAL A 67 6.98 -1.80 -11.69
C VAL A 67 5.75 -1.89 -12.58
N LEU A 68 4.59 -2.20 -11.99
CA LEU A 68 3.35 -2.45 -12.71
C LEU A 68 2.33 -1.34 -12.40
N PRO A 69 1.66 -0.77 -13.40
CA PRO A 69 0.70 0.30 -13.16
C PRO A 69 -0.64 -0.23 -12.64
N ILE A 70 -1.25 0.51 -11.72
CA ILE A 70 -2.68 0.45 -11.43
C ILE A 70 -3.36 1.46 -12.35
N GLY A 71 -4.36 1.03 -13.12
CA GLY A 71 -5.18 1.94 -13.94
C GLY A 71 -6.23 2.66 -13.08
N ALA A 72 -6.50 3.94 -13.37
CA ALA A 72 -7.56 4.65 -12.67
C ALA A 72 -8.93 3.98 -12.89
N LEU A 73 -9.75 3.96 -11.86
CA LEU A 73 -11.13 3.48 -11.93
C LEU A 73 -12.01 4.54 -12.60
N SER A 74 -11.77 5.82 -12.30
CA SER A 74 -12.50 6.93 -12.88
C SER A 74 -11.58 7.85 -13.70
N LYS A 75 -12.16 8.50 -14.73
CA LYS A 75 -11.43 9.49 -15.55
C LYS A 75 -10.89 10.60 -14.65
N LYS A 76 -9.59 10.89 -14.82
CA LYS A 76 -8.85 11.90 -14.03
C LYS A 76 -8.94 11.70 -12.51
N ILE A 77 -9.31 10.48 -12.06
CA ILE A 77 -9.56 10.17 -10.63
C ILE A 77 -10.56 11.14 -9.96
N GLU A 78 -11.53 11.65 -10.73
CA GLU A 78 -12.56 12.59 -10.23
C GLU A 78 -13.76 11.89 -9.57
N GLY A 79 -13.89 10.57 -9.69
CA GLY A 79 -15.01 9.83 -9.14
C GLY A 79 -16.36 10.10 -9.82
N LYS A 80 -16.37 10.56 -11.09
CA LYS A 80 -17.58 10.93 -11.85
C LYS A 80 -17.90 9.95 -12.96
N ASP A 81 -16.97 9.72 -13.85
CA ASP A 81 -17.11 8.86 -15.02
C ASP A 81 -16.09 7.71 -14.97
N LEU A 82 -16.50 6.51 -15.41
CA LEU A 82 -15.59 5.37 -15.49
C LEU A 82 -14.48 5.62 -16.52
N ALA A 83 -13.26 5.19 -16.18
CA ALA A 83 -12.16 5.09 -17.12
C ALA A 83 -12.28 3.83 -18.00
N GLU A 84 -11.43 3.71 -19.01
CA GLU A 84 -11.43 2.59 -19.96
C GLU A 84 -10.61 1.40 -19.40
N MET A 85 -11.13 0.77 -18.34
CA MET A 85 -10.40 -0.22 -17.54
C MET A 85 -9.97 -1.46 -18.35
N ILE A 86 -10.76 -1.92 -19.33
CA ILE A 86 -10.40 -3.05 -20.22
C ILE A 86 -9.16 -2.70 -21.04
N ASP A 87 -9.13 -1.53 -21.69
CA ASP A 87 -8.00 -1.09 -22.52
C ASP A 87 -6.72 -0.94 -21.69
N MET A 88 -6.86 -0.40 -20.46
CA MET A 88 -5.74 -0.31 -19.53
C MET A 88 -5.25 -1.68 -19.08
N HIS A 89 -6.16 -2.60 -18.75
CA HIS A 89 -5.81 -3.97 -18.37
C HIS A 89 -5.08 -4.70 -19.50
N GLN A 90 -5.58 -4.62 -20.73
CA GLN A 90 -4.93 -5.21 -21.92
C GLN A 90 -3.56 -4.59 -22.23
N SER A 91 -3.34 -3.36 -21.77
CA SER A 91 -2.06 -2.66 -21.90
C SER A 91 -1.09 -2.94 -20.75
N GLY A 92 -1.50 -3.71 -19.72
CA GLY A 92 -0.64 -4.16 -18.62
C GLY A 92 -0.97 -3.59 -17.25
N ALA A 93 -2.09 -2.88 -17.07
CA ALA A 93 -2.55 -2.51 -15.74
C ALA A 93 -3.00 -3.76 -14.96
N VAL A 94 -2.51 -3.90 -13.71
CA VAL A 94 -2.73 -5.09 -12.88
C VAL A 94 -4.01 -5.04 -12.04
N ALA A 95 -4.53 -3.85 -11.80
CA ALA A 95 -5.74 -3.61 -11.03
C ALA A 95 -6.36 -2.27 -11.44
N SER A 96 -7.57 -1.99 -10.95
CA SER A 96 -8.24 -0.69 -11.13
C SER A 96 -8.48 -0.02 -9.79
N SER A 97 -8.10 1.27 -9.67
CA SER A 97 -8.24 2.06 -8.43
C SER A 97 -8.11 3.54 -8.72
N ASP A 98 -8.79 4.41 -7.96
CA ASP A 98 -8.45 5.84 -7.92
C ASP A 98 -7.30 6.14 -6.92
N GLY A 99 -6.63 5.08 -6.46
CA GLY A 99 -5.43 5.14 -5.65
C GLY A 99 -5.66 5.84 -4.31
N LEU A 100 -5.00 6.99 -4.13
CA LEU A 100 -5.08 7.78 -2.89
C LEU A 100 -6.44 8.49 -2.68
N TYR A 101 -7.33 8.45 -3.67
CA TYR A 101 -8.64 9.08 -3.60
C TYR A 101 -9.77 8.05 -3.58
N PRO A 102 -10.39 7.81 -2.39
CA PRO A 102 -11.48 6.85 -2.27
C PRO A 102 -12.66 7.22 -3.16
N VAL A 103 -13.23 6.23 -3.86
CA VAL A 103 -14.40 6.44 -4.71
C VAL A 103 -15.65 6.67 -3.86
N GLN A 104 -16.18 7.90 -3.88
CA GLN A 104 -17.32 8.31 -3.05
C GLN A 104 -18.66 7.88 -3.65
N SER A 105 -18.80 7.93 -4.97
CA SER A 105 -20.05 7.59 -5.66
C SER A 105 -20.34 6.09 -5.58
N THR A 106 -21.39 5.73 -4.86
CA THR A 106 -21.87 4.33 -4.77
C THR A 106 -22.24 3.75 -6.13
N LEU A 107 -22.90 4.55 -7.00
CA LEU A 107 -23.27 4.11 -8.34
C LEU A 107 -22.04 3.85 -9.23
N LEU A 108 -21.06 4.76 -9.18
CA LEU A 108 -19.82 4.60 -9.95
C LEU A 108 -19.07 3.35 -9.50
N PHE A 109 -18.95 3.14 -8.18
CA PHE A 109 -18.27 1.99 -7.62
C PHE A 109 -18.97 0.66 -7.96
N LEU A 110 -20.30 0.65 -7.89
CA LEU A 110 -21.12 -0.49 -8.36
C LEU A 110 -20.81 -0.84 -9.81
N LYS A 111 -20.85 0.15 -10.70
CA LYS A 111 -20.56 -0.06 -12.12
C LYS A 111 -19.12 -0.50 -12.37
N ALA A 112 -18.16 0.02 -11.61
CA ALA A 112 -16.78 -0.40 -11.69
C ALA A 112 -16.62 -1.89 -11.33
N LEU A 113 -17.22 -2.34 -10.23
CA LEU A 113 -17.22 -3.75 -9.83
C LEU A 113 -17.84 -4.66 -10.89
N GLN A 114 -18.95 -4.23 -11.54
CA GLN A 114 -19.54 -4.96 -12.65
C GLN A 114 -18.63 -5.00 -13.88
N TYR A 115 -17.94 -3.90 -14.17
CA TYR A 115 -17.07 -3.79 -15.33
C TYR A 115 -15.82 -4.66 -15.22
N VAL A 116 -15.10 -4.61 -14.09
CA VAL A 116 -13.87 -5.42 -13.90
C VAL A 116 -14.16 -6.93 -13.93
N LYS A 117 -15.36 -7.36 -13.60
CA LYS A 117 -15.77 -8.76 -13.67
C LYS A 117 -15.66 -9.33 -15.08
N THR A 118 -15.83 -8.51 -16.13
CA THR A 118 -15.80 -8.96 -17.53
C THR A 118 -14.42 -9.48 -17.98
N PHE A 119 -13.35 -9.09 -17.28
CA PHE A 119 -11.98 -9.52 -17.57
C PHE A 119 -11.27 -10.10 -16.33
N ASP A 120 -12.03 -10.56 -15.34
CA ASP A 120 -11.54 -11.13 -14.08
C ASP A 120 -10.60 -10.19 -13.28
N GLY A 121 -10.80 -8.88 -13.44
CA GLY A 121 -10.01 -7.85 -12.81
C GLY A 121 -10.33 -7.67 -11.33
N VAL A 122 -9.44 -6.95 -10.63
CA VAL A 122 -9.57 -6.61 -9.21
C VAL A 122 -9.69 -5.10 -9.04
N VAL A 123 -10.66 -4.66 -8.23
CA VAL A 123 -10.73 -3.28 -7.76
C VAL A 123 -9.95 -3.15 -6.45
N ILE A 124 -9.10 -2.13 -6.35
CA ILE A 124 -8.46 -1.74 -5.09
C ILE A 124 -9.15 -0.49 -4.56
N GLN A 125 -9.57 -0.50 -3.29
CA GLN A 125 -10.21 0.63 -2.63
C GLN A 125 -9.51 0.96 -1.32
N MET A 126 -9.15 2.22 -1.13
CA MET A 126 -8.78 2.79 0.15
C MET A 126 -10.06 3.34 0.80
N PRO A 127 -10.53 2.79 1.93
CA PRO A 127 -11.90 3.04 2.38
C PRO A 127 -11.99 4.24 3.33
N ILE A 128 -12.33 5.43 2.84
CA ILE A 128 -12.69 6.58 3.70
C ILE A 128 -13.80 7.40 3.04
N ASP A 129 -14.89 7.59 3.76
CA ASP A 129 -15.95 8.51 3.40
C ASP A 129 -15.50 9.95 3.68
N LYS A 130 -15.29 10.72 2.61
CA LYS A 130 -14.82 12.10 2.70
C LYS A 130 -15.85 13.04 3.31
N SER A 131 -17.14 12.71 3.25
CA SER A 131 -18.18 13.56 3.83
C SER A 131 -18.09 13.63 5.36
N LEU A 132 -17.52 12.59 6.00
CA LEU A 132 -17.34 12.49 7.43
C LEU A 132 -15.97 12.98 7.93
N GLY A 133 -14.96 13.04 7.05
CA GLY A 133 -13.59 13.30 7.48
C GLY A 133 -12.80 14.28 6.58
N SER A 134 -13.47 15.10 5.77
CA SER A 134 -12.81 15.96 4.76
C SER A 134 -11.84 16.99 5.33
N LEU A 135 -12.04 17.45 6.56
CA LEU A 135 -11.19 18.45 7.23
C LEU A 135 -10.28 17.84 8.31
N GLY A 136 -10.38 16.53 8.53
CA GLY A 136 -9.61 15.86 9.56
C GLY A 136 -8.13 15.69 9.21
N LEU A 137 -7.29 15.78 10.22
CA LEU A 137 -5.84 15.69 10.10
C LEU A 137 -5.26 14.46 10.80
N MET A 138 -6.01 13.90 11.77
CA MET A 138 -5.62 12.73 12.57
C MET A 138 -6.87 11.94 12.98
N ASN A 139 -6.73 10.87 13.76
CA ASN A 139 -7.87 10.16 14.30
C ASN A 139 -8.72 11.05 15.23
N GLU A 140 -10.06 10.99 15.09
CA GLU A 140 -10.97 11.66 16.02
C GLU A 140 -10.99 10.95 17.37
N GLY A 141 -10.77 11.69 18.44
CA GLY A 141 -10.78 11.15 19.78
C GLY A 141 -10.23 12.12 20.83
N ILE A 142 -9.86 11.56 21.98
CA ILE A 142 -9.29 12.32 23.10
C ILE A 142 -8.00 13.01 22.66
N THR A 143 -7.12 12.30 21.94
CA THR A 143 -5.82 12.82 21.49
C THR A 143 -5.99 14.02 20.56
N SER A 144 -6.89 13.94 19.57
CA SER A 144 -7.14 15.06 18.65
C SER A 144 -7.70 16.29 19.36
N THR A 145 -8.60 16.08 20.33
CA THR A 145 -9.13 17.15 21.15
C THR A 145 -8.06 17.82 22.00
N GLN A 146 -7.17 17.05 22.62
CA GLN A 146 -6.04 17.57 23.41
C GLN A 146 -5.05 18.37 22.57
N LEU A 147 -4.81 17.92 21.33
CA LEU A 147 -3.91 18.59 20.39
C LEU A 147 -4.57 19.76 19.64
N GLY A 148 -5.89 19.96 19.77
CA GLY A 148 -6.62 21.00 19.05
C GLY A 148 -6.69 20.73 17.54
N LEU A 149 -6.53 19.50 17.10
CA LEU A 149 -6.55 19.13 15.68
C LEU A 149 -7.90 18.52 15.28
N PRO A 150 -8.46 18.87 14.11
CA PRO A 150 -9.67 18.25 13.62
C PRO A 150 -9.47 16.76 13.33
N GLY A 151 -10.43 15.94 13.76
CA GLY A 151 -10.37 14.49 13.69
C GLY A 151 -11.04 13.90 12.43
N ILE A 152 -10.58 12.72 12.04
CA ILE A 152 -11.24 11.83 11.07
C ILE A 152 -11.85 10.69 11.86
N PRO A 153 -13.19 10.61 11.97
CA PRO A 153 -13.84 9.58 12.76
C PRO A 153 -13.61 8.19 12.17
N ALA A 154 -13.47 7.17 13.01
CA ALA A 154 -13.29 5.77 12.58
C ALA A 154 -14.44 5.30 11.69
N ILE A 155 -15.66 5.77 11.98
CA ILE A 155 -16.86 5.44 11.22
C ILE A 155 -16.77 5.84 9.72
N ALA A 156 -15.93 6.80 9.36
CA ALA A 156 -15.70 7.17 7.95
C ALA A 156 -15.10 6.01 7.14
N GLU A 157 -14.23 5.21 7.75
CA GLU A 157 -13.69 3.98 7.16
C GLU A 157 -14.71 2.84 7.23
N GLU A 158 -15.32 2.63 8.38
CA GLU A 158 -16.21 1.52 8.66
C GLU A 158 -17.44 1.51 7.76
N LEU A 159 -18.07 2.67 7.54
CA LEU A 159 -19.24 2.81 6.65
C LEU A 159 -18.88 2.53 5.20
N MET A 160 -17.71 3.01 4.74
CA MET A 160 -17.29 2.74 3.37
C MET A 160 -16.98 1.26 3.17
N ILE A 161 -16.32 0.59 4.11
CA ILE A 161 -16.09 -0.85 4.05
C ILE A 161 -17.43 -1.60 4.02
N ALA A 162 -18.38 -1.25 4.88
CA ALA A 162 -19.71 -1.88 4.91
C ALA A 162 -20.45 -1.69 3.58
N ARG A 163 -20.46 -0.48 3.02
CA ARG A 163 -21.03 -0.17 1.70
C ARG A 163 -20.40 -1.05 0.62
N ASP A 164 -19.07 -1.10 0.59
CA ASP A 164 -18.33 -1.78 -0.47
C ASP A 164 -18.51 -3.30 -0.41
N ILE A 165 -18.65 -3.87 0.79
CA ILE A 165 -18.99 -5.29 0.99
C ILE A 165 -20.39 -5.60 0.43
N GLU A 166 -21.40 -4.77 0.68
CA GLU A 166 -22.74 -4.99 0.12
C GLU A 166 -22.74 -4.89 -1.42
N LEU A 167 -21.99 -3.94 -1.98
CA LEU A 167 -21.82 -3.85 -3.44
C LEU A 167 -21.07 -5.04 -4.03
N LEU A 168 -20.03 -5.52 -3.33
CA LEU A 168 -19.31 -6.73 -3.73
C LEU A 168 -20.21 -7.96 -3.72
N LYS A 169 -21.02 -8.13 -2.67
CA LYS A 169 -22.00 -9.20 -2.55
C LYS A 169 -23.03 -9.18 -3.70
N TYR A 170 -23.52 -7.99 -4.05
CA TYR A 170 -24.46 -7.82 -5.16
C TYR A 170 -23.84 -8.14 -6.53
N THR A 171 -22.58 -7.75 -6.77
CA THR A 171 -21.91 -7.90 -8.06
C THR A 171 -21.21 -9.24 -8.23
N ASN A 172 -20.85 -9.90 -7.11
CA ASN A 172 -20.00 -11.10 -7.11
C ASN A 172 -18.72 -10.89 -7.93
N SER A 173 -18.03 -9.77 -7.68
CA SER A 173 -16.77 -9.36 -8.31
C SER A 173 -15.59 -9.64 -7.36
N LYS A 174 -14.41 -9.07 -7.63
CA LYS A 174 -13.21 -9.13 -6.75
C LYS A 174 -12.89 -7.76 -6.20
N LEU A 175 -12.69 -7.66 -4.88
CA LEU A 175 -12.37 -6.42 -4.19
C LEU A 175 -11.19 -6.61 -3.24
N HIS A 176 -10.20 -5.73 -3.32
CA HIS A 176 -9.11 -5.61 -2.36
C HIS A 176 -9.23 -4.28 -1.61
N ILE A 177 -9.40 -4.32 -0.30
CA ILE A 177 -9.43 -3.12 0.55
C ILE A 177 -8.03 -2.90 1.12
N THR A 178 -7.42 -1.76 0.78
CA THR A 178 -6.04 -1.45 1.18
C THR A 178 -5.99 -0.38 2.26
N GLY A 179 -4.99 -0.45 3.14
CA GLY A 179 -4.77 0.53 4.19
C GLY A 179 -5.83 0.52 5.29
N VAL A 180 -6.41 -0.65 5.59
CA VAL A 180 -7.37 -0.79 6.70
C VAL A 180 -6.71 -0.37 8.00
N SER A 181 -7.38 0.48 8.77
CA SER A 181 -6.83 1.08 9.97
C SER A 181 -7.68 0.86 11.24
N THR A 182 -8.94 0.41 11.13
CA THR A 182 -9.86 0.28 12.26
C THR A 182 -10.16 -1.17 12.63
N ALA A 183 -10.35 -1.45 13.92
CA ALA A 183 -10.73 -2.76 14.45
C ALA A 183 -12.06 -3.25 13.86
N LYS A 184 -13.05 -2.37 13.73
CA LYS A 184 -14.35 -2.72 13.18
C LYS A 184 -14.28 -2.94 11.67
N GLY A 185 -13.42 -2.19 10.95
CA GLY A 185 -13.14 -2.42 9.53
C GLY A 185 -12.62 -3.84 9.28
N ILE A 186 -11.64 -4.28 10.07
CA ILE A 186 -11.12 -5.66 10.01
C ILE A 186 -12.21 -6.70 10.32
N ALA A 187 -13.05 -6.45 11.34
CA ALA A 187 -14.14 -7.38 11.69
C ALA A 187 -15.18 -7.50 10.55
N LEU A 188 -15.52 -6.41 9.88
CA LEU A 188 -16.41 -6.41 8.71
C LEU A 188 -15.80 -7.22 7.55
N ILE A 189 -14.50 -7.04 7.28
CA ILE A 189 -13.78 -7.78 6.23
C ILE A 189 -13.74 -9.27 6.57
N GLU A 190 -13.43 -9.63 7.80
CA GLU A 190 -13.42 -11.03 8.25
C GLU A 190 -14.80 -11.68 8.06
N ALA A 191 -15.87 -10.99 8.43
CA ALA A 191 -17.24 -11.47 8.21
C ALA A 191 -17.57 -11.66 6.72
N GLY A 192 -17.14 -10.72 5.86
CA GLY A 192 -17.30 -10.83 4.40
C GLY A 192 -16.57 -12.04 3.82
N LYS A 193 -15.32 -12.28 4.25
CA LYS A 193 -14.54 -13.46 3.87
C LYS A 193 -15.19 -14.77 4.32
N LYS A 194 -15.67 -14.83 5.56
CA LYS A 194 -16.40 -16.00 6.10
C LYS A 194 -17.71 -16.27 5.34
N ALA A 195 -18.32 -15.23 4.78
CA ALA A 195 -19.49 -15.36 3.90
C ALA A 195 -19.13 -15.81 2.48
N GLY A 196 -17.87 -16.08 2.17
CA GLY A 196 -17.42 -16.57 0.85
C GLY A 196 -17.25 -15.51 -0.22
N LEU A 197 -17.22 -14.22 0.13
CA LEU A 197 -16.99 -13.15 -0.83
C LEU A 197 -15.52 -13.14 -1.31
N ALA A 198 -15.30 -12.80 -2.57
CA ALA A 198 -13.96 -12.58 -3.13
C ALA A 198 -13.39 -11.22 -2.65
N LEU A 199 -13.23 -11.13 -1.33
CA LEU A 199 -12.78 -9.98 -0.58
C LEU A 199 -11.42 -10.24 0.03
N THR A 200 -10.47 -9.32 -0.19
CA THR A 200 -9.14 -9.38 0.40
C THR A 200 -8.74 -8.04 0.98
N CYS A 201 -7.74 -7.98 1.85
CA CYS A 201 -7.28 -6.72 2.41
C CYS A 201 -5.78 -6.68 2.67
N SER A 202 -5.28 -5.44 2.77
CA SER A 202 -3.92 -5.16 3.22
C SER A 202 -3.89 -4.08 4.30
N VAL A 203 -2.87 -4.17 5.15
CA VAL A 203 -2.54 -3.17 6.17
C VAL A 203 -1.13 -2.65 5.95
N THR A 204 -0.81 -1.50 6.52
CA THR A 204 0.51 -0.91 6.38
C THR A 204 1.39 -1.19 7.59
N PRO A 205 2.71 -1.29 7.42
CA PRO A 205 3.64 -1.46 8.54
C PRO A 205 3.54 -0.34 9.59
N TYR A 206 3.29 0.88 9.16
CA TYR A 206 3.24 2.02 10.07
C TYR A 206 1.93 2.07 10.88
N HIS A 207 0.78 1.58 10.39
CA HIS A 207 -0.44 1.42 11.21
C HIS A 207 -0.31 0.30 12.24
N LEU A 208 0.57 -0.67 12.02
CA LEU A 208 0.90 -1.71 12.99
C LEU A 208 1.90 -1.24 14.05
N TYR A 209 2.76 -0.26 13.70
CA TYR A 209 3.84 0.21 14.59
C TYR A 209 3.45 1.42 15.43
N PHE A 210 2.77 2.39 14.82
CA PHE A 210 2.36 3.64 15.46
C PHE A 210 0.86 3.69 15.72
N ASN A 211 0.45 4.52 16.69
CA ASN A 211 -0.93 4.84 16.98
C ASN A 211 -1.10 6.36 17.23
N GLU A 212 -2.32 6.83 17.44
CA GLU A 212 -2.62 8.27 17.55
C GLU A 212 -1.85 9.00 18.66
N THR A 213 -1.41 8.29 19.73
CA THR A 213 -0.67 8.93 20.82
C THR A 213 0.77 9.30 20.44
N ASP A 214 1.31 8.72 19.37
CA ASP A 214 2.64 9.07 18.86
C ASP A 214 2.65 10.46 18.20
N LEU A 215 1.47 11.05 17.94
CA LEU A 215 1.32 12.39 17.39
C LEU A 215 1.43 13.53 18.43
N ASN A 216 1.62 13.21 19.70
CA ASN A 216 1.67 14.21 20.78
C ASN A 216 2.76 15.29 20.61
N THR A 217 3.74 15.06 19.74
CA THR A 217 4.80 16.03 19.40
C THR A 217 4.54 16.78 18.09
N TYR A 218 3.39 16.61 17.47
CA TYR A 218 3.07 17.13 16.14
C TYR A 218 4.06 16.71 15.05
N ASP A 219 4.65 15.51 15.18
CA ASP A 219 5.59 14.99 14.19
C ASP A 219 4.91 14.82 12.83
N THR A 220 5.27 15.66 11.89
CA THR A 220 4.71 15.65 10.52
C THR A 220 5.04 14.37 9.77
N LEU A 221 6.11 13.64 10.14
CA LEU A 221 6.44 12.35 9.54
C LEU A 221 5.36 11.30 9.84
N LEU A 222 4.59 11.45 10.94
CA LEU A 222 3.48 10.58 11.30
C LEU A 222 2.13 10.99 10.73
N LYS A 223 2.07 12.09 9.96
CA LYS A 223 0.85 12.47 9.25
C LYS A 223 0.63 11.55 8.05
N VAL A 224 -0.38 10.68 8.16
CA VAL A 224 -0.74 9.67 7.15
C VAL A 224 -2.23 9.66 6.86
N TYR A 225 -2.61 9.01 5.76
CA TYR A 225 -4.00 8.81 5.37
C TYR A 225 -4.18 7.37 4.84
N PRO A 226 -5.06 6.56 5.44
CA PRO A 226 -5.87 6.80 6.66
C PRO A 226 -5.03 7.21 7.86
N PRO A 227 -5.62 7.89 8.88
CA PRO A 227 -4.86 8.33 10.04
C PRO A 227 -4.46 7.17 10.95
N LEU A 228 -3.37 7.35 11.72
CA LEU A 228 -3.02 6.45 12.81
C LEU A 228 -4.16 6.42 13.82
N ARG A 229 -4.65 5.24 14.16
CA ARG A 229 -5.81 5.02 15.02
C ARG A 229 -5.42 4.77 16.48
N THR A 230 -6.38 4.34 17.28
CA THR A 230 -6.17 4.02 18.69
C THR A 230 -5.26 2.81 18.91
N LYS A 231 -4.74 2.63 20.12
CA LYS A 231 -4.02 1.42 20.52
C LYS A 231 -4.88 0.15 20.40
N ALA A 232 -6.19 0.27 20.59
CA ALA A 232 -7.11 -0.85 20.44
C ALA A 232 -7.23 -1.27 18.96
N ASP A 233 -7.31 -0.30 18.04
CA ASP A 233 -7.29 -0.57 16.60
C ASP A 233 -5.96 -1.21 16.18
N GLN A 234 -4.84 -0.64 16.62
CA GLN A 234 -3.51 -1.19 16.37
C GLN A 234 -3.39 -2.65 16.82
N ALA A 235 -3.84 -2.98 18.02
CA ALA A 235 -3.83 -4.35 18.55
C ALA A 235 -4.72 -5.29 17.72
N ALA A 236 -5.89 -4.82 17.27
CA ALA A 236 -6.78 -5.60 16.42
C ALA A 236 -6.17 -5.88 15.04
N LEU A 237 -5.46 -4.90 14.44
CA LEU A 237 -4.74 -5.08 13.18
C LEU A 237 -3.61 -6.12 13.32
N LEU A 238 -2.81 -6.03 14.40
CA LEU A 238 -1.74 -7.01 14.67
C LEU A 238 -2.31 -8.44 14.80
N ALA A 239 -3.38 -8.60 15.57
CA ALA A 239 -4.08 -9.89 15.70
C ALA A 239 -4.63 -10.38 14.35
N ALA A 240 -5.15 -9.48 13.51
CA ALA A 240 -5.68 -9.84 12.20
C ALA A 240 -4.59 -10.34 11.22
N VAL A 241 -3.38 -9.76 11.28
CA VAL A 241 -2.22 -10.27 10.53
C VAL A 241 -1.82 -11.65 11.03
N GLU A 242 -1.72 -11.83 12.33
CA GLU A 242 -1.32 -13.09 12.97
C GLU A 242 -2.30 -14.23 12.66
N ASN A 243 -3.61 -13.93 12.68
CA ASN A 243 -4.68 -14.89 12.43
C ASN A 243 -4.99 -15.12 10.94
N GLY A 244 -4.30 -14.42 10.02
CA GLY A 244 -4.49 -14.58 8.58
C GLY A 244 -5.76 -13.94 8.01
N VAL A 245 -6.37 -13.01 8.73
CA VAL A 245 -7.46 -12.17 8.21
C VAL A 245 -6.92 -11.17 7.19
N VAL A 246 -5.74 -10.60 7.44
CA VAL A 246 -5.01 -9.75 6.51
C VAL A 246 -4.27 -10.62 5.49
N ASP A 247 -4.47 -10.33 4.20
CA ASP A 247 -3.85 -11.10 3.11
C ASP A 247 -2.45 -10.62 2.78
N CYS A 248 -2.24 -9.30 2.72
CA CYS A 248 -0.98 -8.70 2.31
C CYS A 248 -0.53 -7.59 3.25
N ILE A 249 0.78 -7.41 3.35
CA ILE A 249 1.36 -6.15 3.81
C ILE A 249 1.56 -5.25 2.58
N SER A 250 1.08 -4.03 2.66
CA SER A 250 1.32 -3.01 1.64
C SER A 250 2.03 -1.81 2.27
N SER A 251 3.12 -1.36 1.66
CA SER A 251 3.90 -0.28 2.27
C SER A 251 3.14 1.04 2.31
N HIS A 252 2.23 1.26 1.36
CA HIS A 252 1.69 2.60 1.07
C HIS A 252 2.81 3.63 1.01
N HIS A 253 3.92 3.26 0.38
CA HIS A 253 5.06 4.14 0.18
C HIS A 253 4.61 5.40 -0.53
N GLN A 254 4.67 6.53 0.18
CA GLN A 254 4.21 7.83 -0.29
C GLN A 254 5.26 8.89 0.01
N PRO A 255 6.24 9.05 -0.89
CA PRO A 255 7.30 10.04 -0.76
C PRO A 255 6.76 11.45 -0.78
N GLN A 256 7.31 12.28 0.11
CA GLN A 256 7.04 13.71 0.18
C GLN A 256 8.37 14.46 0.26
N ASP A 257 8.45 15.57 -0.45
CA ASP A 257 9.60 16.46 -0.41
C ASP A 257 9.79 17.10 0.97
N TRP A 258 10.95 17.70 1.16
CA TRP A 258 11.29 18.34 2.41
C TRP A 258 10.28 19.45 2.77
N ASP A 259 9.91 20.29 1.82
CA ASP A 259 8.95 21.39 2.03
C ASP A 259 7.57 20.89 2.47
N GLY A 260 7.16 19.74 1.94
CA GLY A 260 5.88 19.12 2.30
C GLY A 260 5.83 18.53 3.72
N LYS A 261 6.98 18.40 4.39
CA LYS A 261 7.09 17.83 5.75
C LYS A 261 7.69 18.80 6.77
N THR A 262 8.45 19.80 6.35
CA THR A 262 9.07 20.80 7.24
C THR A 262 8.21 22.05 7.33
N ILE A 263 7.01 21.87 7.83
CA ILE A 263 5.97 22.87 7.96
C ILE A 263 5.09 22.47 9.16
N GLU A 264 4.18 23.32 9.61
CA GLU A 264 3.23 23.03 10.67
C GLU A 264 2.39 21.80 10.33
N PHE A 265 2.04 21.00 11.34
CA PHE A 265 1.34 19.72 11.17
C PHE A 265 0.05 19.88 10.32
N GLU A 266 -0.66 20.97 10.49
CA GLU A 266 -1.91 21.26 9.75
C GLU A 266 -1.67 21.28 8.24
N TYR A 267 -0.60 21.89 7.78
CA TYR A 267 -0.27 22.07 6.36
C TYR A 267 0.60 20.94 5.80
N ALA A 268 1.19 20.13 6.65
CA ALA A 268 2.05 19.04 6.21
C ALA A 268 1.28 18.02 5.32
N LYS A 269 1.94 17.54 4.28
CA LYS A 269 1.38 16.53 3.37
C LYS A 269 1.39 15.16 4.05
N ALA A 270 0.30 14.40 3.89
CA ALA A 270 0.25 13.02 4.36
C ALA A 270 1.18 12.11 3.54
N GLY A 271 1.72 11.07 4.19
CA GLY A 271 2.54 10.04 3.56
C GLY A 271 3.85 9.76 4.27
N ILE A 272 4.33 8.52 4.14
CA ILE A 272 5.59 7.99 4.67
C ILE A 272 6.36 7.29 3.55
N ALA A 273 7.65 7.55 3.44
CA ALA A 273 8.57 6.73 2.65
C ALA A 273 8.91 5.47 3.46
N SER A 274 8.10 4.41 3.31
CA SER A 274 8.04 3.25 4.21
C SER A 274 8.61 1.96 3.61
N ILE A 275 8.77 1.87 2.28
CA ILE A 275 9.02 0.61 1.57
C ILE A 275 10.33 -0.08 2.02
N GLU A 276 11.38 0.70 2.30
CA GLU A 276 12.69 0.17 2.71
C GLU A 276 12.71 -0.44 4.11
N THR A 277 11.74 -0.10 4.96
CA THR A 277 11.67 -0.55 6.36
C THR A 277 10.50 -1.50 6.63
N SER A 278 9.65 -1.75 5.63
CA SER A 278 8.41 -2.52 5.78
C SER A 278 8.63 -3.90 6.38
N TYR A 279 9.58 -4.67 5.85
CA TYR A 279 9.88 -6.01 6.37
C TYR A 279 10.40 -6.00 7.80
N ALA A 280 11.39 -5.16 8.08
CA ALA A 280 11.99 -5.09 9.42
C ALA A 280 10.96 -4.69 10.47
N THR A 281 10.05 -3.77 10.14
CA THR A 281 8.94 -3.37 11.00
C THR A 281 8.02 -4.55 11.32
N ILE A 282 7.58 -5.31 10.32
CA ILE A 282 6.71 -6.48 10.52
C ILE A 282 7.42 -7.57 11.30
N ASN A 283 8.68 -7.88 10.96
CA ASN A 283 9.43 -8.93 11.65
C ASN A 283 9.71 -8.59 13.13
N GLN A 284 9.87 -7.31 13.46
CA GLN A 284 10.01 -6.86 14.84
C GLN A 284 8.70 -6.96 15.64
N LEU A 285 7.58 -6.56 15.03
CA LEU A 285 6.28 -6.54 15.70
C LEU A 285 5.69 -7.94 15.87
N LEU A 286 5.95 -8.83 14.93
CA LEU A 286 5.37 -10.17 14.86
C LEU A 286 6.47 -11.26 14.72
N PRO A 287 7.39 -11.37 15.69
CA PRO A 287 8.52 -12.30 15.62
C PRO A 287 8.10 -13.77 15.63
N GLN A 288 6.86 -14.09 16.04
CA GLN A 288 6.26 -15.43 16.06
C GLN A 288 5.79 -15.92 14.68
N LEU A 289 5.66 -15.05 13.69
CA LEU A 289 5.32 -15.47 12.32
C LEU A 289 6.46 -16.34 11.79
N ASN A 290 6.14 -17.47 11.19
CA ASN A 290 7.13 -18.31 10.50
C ASN A 290 7.45 -17.76 9.09
N ASP A 291 8.46 -18.30 8.43
CA ASP A 291 8.92 -17.85 7.13
C ASP A 291 7.85 -18.03 6.03
N GLU A 292 7.01 -19.04 6.16
CA GLU A 292 5.90 -19.28 5.23
C GLU A 292 4.85 -18.18 5.33
N LYS A 293 4.44 -17.77 6.54
CA LYS A 293 3.52 -16.63 6.73
C LYS A 293 4.11 -15.33 6.21
N ILE A 294 5.41 -15.10 6.42
CA ILE A 294 6.10 -13.94 5.85
C ILE A 294 6.05 -13.99 4.31
N ALA A 295 6.36 -15.14 3.71
CA ALA A 295 6.31 -15.30 2.26
C ALA A 295 4.89 -15.10 1.71
N ASN A 296 3.86 -15.55 2.43
CA ASN A 296 2.46 -15.36 2.04
C ASN A 296 2.07 -13.88 2.11
N LEU A 297 2.37 -13.19 3.21
CA LEU A 297 2.04 -11.77 3.42
C LEU A 297 2.74 -10.83 2.43
N PHE A 298 3.99 -11.14 2.05
CA PHE A 298 4.79 -10.27 1.19
C PHE A 298 4.85 -10.72 -0.27
N SER A 299 4.41 -11.95 -0.63
CA SER A 299 4.54 -12.45 -2.00
C SER A 299 3.32 -13.24 -2.48
N ASN A 300 3.09 -14.44 -1.93
CA ASN A 300 2.21 -15.42 -2.56
C ASN A 300 0.76 -14.94 -2.64
N ASN A 301 0.24 -14.34 -1.58
CA ASN A 301 -1.14 -13.87 -1.54
C ASN A 301 -1.37 -12.73 -2.55
N ALA A 302 -0.46 -11.76 -2.63
CA ALA A 302 -0.58 -10.68 -3.62
C ALA A 302 -0.55 -11.23 -5.05
N ARG A 303 0.33 -12.22 -5.34
CA ARG A 303 0.36 -12.88 -6.66
C ARG A 303 -0.96 -13.55 -7.00
N GLN A 304 -1.56 -14.24 -6.03
CA GLN A 304 -2.86 -14.90 -6.23
C GLN A 304 -4.00 -13.90 -6.40
N ILE A 305 -4.06 -12.86 -5.57
CA ILE A 305 -5.11 -11.84 -5.61
C ILE A 305 -5.14 -11.13 -6.95
N PHE A 306 -3.98 -10.74 -7.46
CA PHE A 306 -3.83 -9.91 -8.66
C PHE A 306 -3.48 -10.70 -9.92
N ASN A 307 -3.73 -12.02 -9.92
CA ASN A 307 -3.50 -12.91 -11.06
C ASN A 307 -2.07 -12.81 -11.64
N LEU A 308 -1.07 -12.53 -10.81
CA LEU A 308 0.32 -12.54 -11.23
C LEU A 308 0.83 -13.97 -11.40
N PRO A 309 1.79 -14.21 -12.30
CA PRO A 309 2.39 -15.53 -12.44
C PRO A 309 2.91 -16.07 -11.11
N SER A 310 2.53 -17.30 -10.77
CA SER A 310 3.11 -18.02 -9.65
C SER A 310 4.61 -18.20 -9.91
N LYS A 311 5.42 -17.92 -8.91
CA LYS A 311 6.86 -18.14 -8.96
C LYS A 311 7.19 -19.27 -7.99
N SER A 312 7.68 -20.38 -8.51
CA SER A 312 8.18 -21.50 -7.70
C SER A 312 9.71 -21.56 -7.84
N ILE A 313 10.38 -22.01 -6.76
CA ILE A 313 11.82 -22.23 -6.78
C ILE A 313 12.03 -23.65 -7.29
N GLN A 314 12.17 -23.80 -8.61
CA GLN A 314 12.37 -25.09 -9.29
C GLN A 314 13.47 -24.96 -10.34
N GLU A 315 14.22 -26.02 -10.51
CA GLU A 315 15.29 -26.09 -11.52
C GLU A 315 14.73 -25.88 -12.94
N GLY A 316 15.41 -25.06 -13.73
CA GLY A 316 15.01 -24.73 -15.11
C GLY A 316 13.93 -23.68 -15.25
N GLN A 317 13.41 -23.11 -14.15
CA GLN A 317 12.41 -22.03 -14.21
C GLN A 317 13.02 -20.67 -13.93
N SER A 318 12.46 -19.63 -14.57
CA SER A 318 12.76 -18.24 -14.23
C SER A 318 12.25 -17.94 -12.83
N VAL A 319 13.13 -17.47 -11.96
CA VAL A 319 12.83 -17.22 -10.56
C VAL A 319 13.02 -15.75 -10.20
N GLU A 320 12.26 -15.31 -9.22
CA GLU A 320 12.41 -14.05 -8.50
C GLU A 320 12.54 -14.36 -7.03
N LEU A 321 13.56 -13.83 -6.36
CA LEU A 321 13.87 -14.17 -4.97
C LEU A 321 14.09 -12.93 -4.12
N THR A 322 13.74 -13.07 -2.84
CA THR A 322 14.12 -12.15 -1.78
C THR A 322 14.89 -12.92 -0.71
N PHE A 323 16.08 -12.42 -0.39
CA PHE A 323 16.97 -12.95 0.65
C PHE A 323 16.86 -12.07 1.88
N PHE A 324 16.60 -12.67 3.04
CA PHE A 324 16.41 -11.94 4.29
C PHE A 324 16.95 -12.70 5.49
N ASN A 325 17.32 -11.98 6.56
CA ASN A 325 17.73 -12.50 7.84
C ASN A 325 16.80 -11.95 8.93
N ARG A 326 16.13 -12.83 9.66
CA ARG A 326 15.15 -12.47 10.70
C ARG A 326 15.78 -12.03 12.01
N GLN A 327 17.02 -12.42 12.28
CA GLN A 327 17.66 -12.22 13.59
C GLN A 327 18.52 -10.95 13.64
N GLU A 328 18.97 -10.48 12.50
CA GLU A 328 19.86 -9.34 12.41
C GLU A 328 19.12 -8.04 12.71
N VAL A 329 19.69 -7.23 13.58
CA VAL A 329 19.19 -5.89 13.90
C VAL A 329 19.85 -4.88 12.97
N ILE A 330 19.07 -4.04 12.34
CA ILE A 330 19.53 -2.96 11.46
C ILE A 330 19.14 -1.61 12.03
N THR A 331 20.00 -0.62 11.82
CA THR A 331 19.68 0.79 12.06
C THR A 331 19.96 1.52 10.75
N LYS A 332 18.93 1.85 10.00
CA LYS A 332 19.09 2.58 8.73
C LYS A 332 19.13 4.07 8.99
N SER A 333 20.18 4.72 8.54
CA SER A 333 20.27 6.19 8.52
C SER A 333 19.58 6.75 7.27
N LYS A 334 19.05 7.95 7.40
CA LYS A 334 18.45 8.71 6.29
C LYS A 334 19.37 8.83 5.06
N SER A 335 20.68 8.92 5.27
CA SER A 335 21.69 9.05 4.20
C SER A 335 21.80 7.81 3.30
N TYR A 336 21.31 6.65 3.77
CA TYR A 336 21.34 5.40 3.01
C TYR A 336 20.05 5.10 2.24
N SER A 337 19.01 5.95 2.41
CA SER A 337 17.77 5.80 1.65
C SER A 337 18.06 5.80 0.15
N LYS A 338 17.42 4.87 -0.54
CA LYS A 338 17.39 4.80 -2.01
C LYS A 338 16.24 5.62 -2.59
N SER A 339 15.20 5.87 -1.80
CA SER A 339 14.14 6.79 -2.15
C SER A 339 14.69 8.21 -2.24
N LYS A 340 14.21 8.98 -3.20
CA LYS A 340 14.56 10.38 -3.36
C LYS A 340 14.10 11.24 -2.19
N SER A 341 12.95 10.88 -1.61
CA SER A 341 12.40 11.50 -0.42
C SER A 341 12.59 10.61 0.80
N ALA A 342 13.13 11.19 1.87
CA ALA A 342 13.44 10.46 3.09
C ALA A 342 12.47 10.80 4.24
N ASN A 343 11.19 11.02 3.95
CA ASN A 343 10.14 11.31 4.93
C ASN A 343 9.68 10.04 5.65
N SER A 344 10.54 9.47 6.48
CA SER A 344 10.24 8.26 7.24
C SER A 344 10.51 8.46 8.74
N PRO A 345 9.58 8.04 9.61
CA PRO A 345 9.79 8.06 11.06
C PRO A 345 10.63 6.87 11.54
N PHE A 346 11.09 6.00 10.63
CA PHE A 346 11.85 4.80 10.96
C PHE A 346 13.38 4.98 10.85
N TRP A 347 13.86 6.13 10.35
CA TRP A 347 15.28 6.39 10.31
C TRP A 347 15.88 6.41 11.70
N ASP A 348 17.09 5.89 11.83
CA ASP A 348 17.86 5.78 13.07
C ASP A 348 17.20 4.94 14.18
N LYS A 349 16.12 4.23 13.85
CA LYS A 349 15.50 3.23 14.74
C LYS A 349 16.14 1.86 14.52
N ALA A 350 16.50 1.20 15.62
CA ALA A 350 16.93 -0.20 15.58
C ALA A 350 15.70 -1.09 15.32
N LEU A 351 15.70 -1.80 14.19
CA LEU A 351 14.65 -2.73 13.78
C LEU A 351 15.25 -4.13 13.55
N LYS A 352 14.54 -5.16 14.01
CA LYS A 352 14.96 -6.54 13.84
C LYS A 352 14.43 -7.11 12.53
N GLY A 353 15.34 -7.53 11.66
CA GLY A 353 15.07 -8.09 10.34
C GLY A 353 15.82 -7.31 9.25
N LYS A 354 16.66 -8.01 8.50
CA LYS A 354 17.46 -7.44 7.41
C LYS A 354 17.08 -8.07 6.08
N VAL A 355 16.83 -7.24 5.09
CA VAL A 355 16.83 -7.69 3.69
C VAL A 355 18.27 -7.75 3.22
N ILE A 356 18.73 -8.94 2.85
CA ILE A 356 20.09 -9.17 2.35
C ILE A 356 20.20 -8.75 0.90
N GLY A 357 19.16 -9.02 0.11
CA GLY A 357 19.13 -8.65 -1.32
C GLY A 357 17.99 -9.30 -2.07
N THR A 358 17.98 -9.09 -3.37
CA THR A 358 16.97 -9.63 -4.29
C THR A 358 17.63 -10.23 -5.53
N PHE A 359 16.96 -11.22 -6.12
CA PHE A 359 17.24 -11.66 -7.47
C PHE A 359 16.02 -11.36 -8.34
N SER A 360 16.15 -10.47 -9.29
CA SER A 360 15.07 -10.02 -10.16
C SER A 360 15.58 -9.75 -11.58
N LYS A 361 14.78 -10.08 -12.59
CA LYS A 361 15.10 -9.88 -14.00
C LYS A 361 16.48 -10.44 -14.40
N GLY A 362 16.90 -11.55 -13.78
CA GLY A 362 18.18 -12.21 -14.05
C GLY A 362 19.39 -11.58 -13.34
N HIS A 363 19.20 -10.59 -12.48
CA HIS A 363 20.27 -9.88 -11.76
C HIS A 363 20.16 -10.08 -10.26
N LEU A 364 21.29 -10.42 -9.63
CA LEU A 364 21.45 -10.44 -8.18
C LEU A 364 21.84 -9.04 -7.69
N HIS A 365 21.06 -8.50 -6.76
CA HIS A 365 21.39 -7.29 -6.04
C HIS A 365 21.54 -7.62 -4.55
N LEU A 366 22.67 -7.28 -3.97
CA LEU A 366 22.90 -7.39 -2.52
C LEU A 366 22.87 -6.00 -1.90
N ASN A 367 22.15 -5.85 -0.80
CA ASN A 367 22.18 -4.65 -0.01
C ASN A 367 23.54 -4.57 0.68
N THR A 368 24.43 -3.72 0.16
CA THR A 368 25.68 -3.40 0.84
C THR A 368 25.35 -2.70 2.15
N GLU A 369 26.03 -3.08 3.22
CA GLU A 369 25.81 -2.48 4.52
C GLU A 369 26.07 -0.98 4.51
N ALA A 370 25.21 -0.30 5.23
CA ALA A 370 25.37 1.07 5.61
C ALA A 370 26.31 1.17 6.82
#